data_0472b2db676e7dcea26684fa81f40943
#
_entry.id   0472b2db676e7dcea26684fa81f40943
#
_cell.length_a   1.000
_cell.length_b   1.000
_cell.length_c   1.000
_cell.angle_alpha   90.00
_cell.angle_beta   90.00
_cell.angle_gamma   90.00
#
_symmetry.space_group_name_H-M   'P 1'
#
loop_
_entity.id
_entity.type
_entity.pdbx_description
1 polymer ?
#
loop_
_entity_poly.entity_id
_entity_poly.type
_entity_poly.pdbx_seq_one_letter_code
_entity_poly.pdbx_strand_id
1 'polypeptide(L)'
;MFNRQRRKFFPLPDYDLSERKVKVTITGKVVDINYARKLAELPGLSLNEIILLDRVAKHKMLSDEEIRLLKTKGLIEGRKPNFHISSDVAAITGERASYIKQRGFKDEHYKKMILEYLGKYTEASKKDITELILDILPSVLDEKMKENKIRNIVYAMSKKDKTIENKGTNRNPRWVLKFI
;
A
#
# COMPACT_ATOMS: atom_id res chain seq x y z
N MET A 1 -5.32 -21.31 -22.14
CA MET A 1 -4.33 -20.21 -22.05
C MET A 1 -3.79 -20.06 -20.63
N PHE A 2 -4.58 -19.70 -19.62
CA PHE A 2 -4.14 -19.48 -18.22
C PHE A 2 -3.34 -20.64 -17.62
N ASN A 3 -3.80 -21.88 -17.74
CA ASN A 3 -3.09 -23.05 -17.22
C ASN A 3 -1.69 -23.25 -17.83
N ARG A 4 -1.51 -22.90 -19.11
CA ARG A 4 -0.18 -22.95 -19.74
C ARG A 4 0.73 -21.86 -19.22
N GLN A 5 0.22 -20.63 -19.05
CA GLN A 5 0.98 -19.52 -18.47
C GLN A 5 1.40 -19.86 -17.03
N ARG A 6 0.47 -20.36 -16.21
CA ARG A 6 0.75 -20.77 -14.84
C ARG A 6 1.86 -21.85 -14.78
N ARG A 7 1.78 -22.91 -15.61
CA ARG A 7 2.79 -23.98 -15.62
C ARG A 7 4.19 -23.49 -16.02
N LYS A 8 4.27 -22.43 -16.82
CA LYS A 8 5.52 -21.82 -17.27
C LYS A 8 5.95 -20.65 -16.41
N PHE A 9 5.23 -20.35 -15.34
CA PHE A 9 5.46 -19.18 -14.47
C PHE A 9 5.45 -17.83 -15.22
N PHE A 10 4.74 -17.75 -16.34
CA PHE A 10 4.54 -16.51 -17.06
C PHE A 10 3.44 -15.68 -16.42
N PRO A 11 3.49 -14.34 -16.52
CA PRO A 11 2.38 -13.48 -16.10
C PRO A 11 1.08 -13.92 -16.76
N LEU A 12 -0.03 -13.78 -16.03
CA LEU A 12 -1.33 -14.06 -16.59
C LEU A 12 -1.66 -13.06 -17.70
N PRO A 13 -2.42 -13.48 -18.73
CA PRO A 13 -2.83 -12.55 -19.79
C PRO A 13 -3.66 -11.40 -19.22
N ASP A 14 -3.35 -10.18 -19.66
CA ASP A 14 -4.15 -9.00 -19.38
C ASP A 14 -5.23 -8.82 -20.45
N TYR A 15 -6.47 -8.60 -20.01
CA TYR A 15 -7.61 -8.32 -20.88
C TYR A 15 -8.02 -6.86 -20.70
N ASP A 16 -8.00 -6.12 -21.79
CA ASP A 16 -8.58 -4.79 -21.86
C ASP A 16 -9.87 -4.90 -22.69
N LEU A 17 -10.99 -4.60 -22.04
CA LEU A 17 -12.33 -4.66 -22.62
C LEU A 17 -12.89 -3.26 -22.89
N SER A 18 -12.04 -2.23 -22.86
CA SER A 18 -12.44 -0.86 -23.17
C SER A 18 -12.75 -0.69 -24.66
N GLU A 19 -13.45 0.36 -25.01
CA GLU A 19 -13.70 0.78 -26.40
C GLU A 19 -14.42 -0.23 -27.29
N ARG A 20 -15.27 -1.13 -26.73
CA ARG A 20 -15.99 -2.20 -27.46
C ARG A 20 -15.04 -3.15 -28.21
N LYS A 21 -13.79 -3.23 -27.82
CA LYS A 21 -12.77 -4.14 -28.35
C LYS A 21 -12.24 -5.03 -27.26
N VAL A 22 -11.81 -6.22 -27.62
CA VAL A 22 -11.10 -7.12 -26.71
C VAL A 22 -9.62 -7.10 -27.09
N LYS A 23 -8.79 -6.44 -26.26
CA LYS A 23 -7.34 -6.49 -26.41
C LYS A 23 -6.78 -7.46 -25.38
N VAL A 24 -6.03 -8.45 -25.83
CA VAL A 24 -5.34 -9.40 -24.96
C VAL A 24 -3.85 -9.17 -25.06
N THR A 25 -3.21 -8.88 -23.92
CA THR A 25 -1.76 -8.79 -23.84
C THR A 25 -1.22 -10.06 -23.19
N ILE A 26 -0.42 -10.81 -23.93
CA ILE A 26 0.21 -12.06 -23.46
C ILE A 26 1.71 -11.78 -23.33
N THR A 27 2.19 -11.80 -22.11
CA THR A 27 3.63 -11.63 -21.84
C THR A 27 4.31 -13.00 -21.94
N GLY A 28 5.20 -13.13 -22.91
CA GLY A 28 5.99 -14.36 -23.14
C GLY A 28 7.27 -14.46 -22.30
N LYS A 29 7.45 -13.55 -21.33
CA LYS A 29 8.62 -13.50 -20.44
C LYS A 29 8.18 -13.62 -18.99
N VAL A 30 8.93 -14.37 -18.19
CA VAL A 30 8.74 -14.38 -16.74
C VAL A 30 9.20 -13.02 -16.20
N VAL A 31 8.27 -12.25 -15.64
CA VAL A 31 8.56 -10.93 -15.04
C VAL A 31 9.08 -11.11 -13.62
N ASP A 32 8.41 -11.94 -12.83
CA ASP A 32 8.86 -12.36 -11.51
C ASP A 32 8.59 -13.87 -11.32
N ILE A 33 9.66 -14.66 -11.45
CA ILE A 33 9.56 -16.11 -11.33
C ILE A 33 9.25 -16.54 -9.90
N ASN A 34 9.72 -15.80 -8.90
CA ASN A 34 9.54 -16.17 -7.51
C ASN A 34 8.09 -15.99 -7.09
N TYR A 35 7.48 -14.86 -7.46
CA TYR A 35 6.08 -14.59 -7.19
C TYR A 35 5.16 -15.61 -7.89
N ALA A 36 5.35 -15.81 -9.18
CA ALA A 36 4.55 -16.74 -9.97
C ALA A 36 4.66 -18.19 -9.47
N ARG A 37 5.88 -18.65 -9.12
CA ARG A 37 6.11 -19.97 -8.57
C ARG A 37 5.41 -20.14 -7.23
N LYS A 38 5.58 -19.21 -6.32
CA LYS A 38 5.00 -19.28 -4.98
C LYS A 38 3.48 -19.21 -4.99
N LEU A 39 2.88 -18.38 -5.86
CA LEU A 39 1.43 -18.43 -6.06
C LEU A 39 0.94 -19.78 -6.58
N ALA A 40 1.71 -20.43 -7.46
CA ALA A 40 1.36 -21.75 -7.98
C ALA A 40 1.53 -22.87 -6.95
N GLU A 41 2.42 -22.68 -5.98
CA GLU A 41 2.72 -23.63 -4.90
C GLU A 41 1.79 -23.48 -3.69
N LEU A 42 1.03 -22.38 -3.58
CA LEU A 42 0.09 -22.18 -2.48
C LEU A 42 -1.00 -23.26 -2.49
N PRO A 43 -1.04 -24.15 -1.50
CA PRO A 43 -2.06 -25.19 -1.44
C PRO A 43 -3.44 -24.57 -1.22
N GLY A 44 -4.44 -25.07 -1.93
CA GLY A 44 -5.84 -24.68 -1.73
C GLY A 44 -6.30 -23.43 -2.48
N LEU A 45 -5.43 -22.76 -3.26
CA LEU A 45 -5.88 -21.69 -4.15
C LEU A 45 -6.41 -22.24 -5.47
N SER A 46 -7.63 -21.90 -5.80
CA SER A 46 -8.20 -22.16 -7.13
C SER A 46 -7.50 -21.28 -8.19
N LEU A 47 -7.58 -21.69 -9.46
CA LEU A 47 -7.07 -20.87 -10.57
C LEU A 47 -7.72 -19.48 -10.59
N ASN A 48 -9.01 -19.38 -10.28
CA ASN A 48 -9.71 -18.11 -10.22
C ASN A 48 -9.11 -17.17 -9.16
N GLU A 49 -8.82 -17.67 -7.97
CA GLU A 49 -8.20 -16.88 -6.89
C GLU A 49 -6.79 -16.40 -7.25
N ILE A 50 -6.02 -17.25 -7.94
CA ILE A 50 -4.69 -16.86 -8.44
C ILE A 50 -4.81 -15.72 -9.47
N ILE A 51 -5.79 -15.79 -10.38
CA ILE A 51 -6.07 -14.74 -11.35
C ILE A 51 -6.45 -13.44 -10.64
N LEU A 52 -7.32 -13.53 -9.63
CA LEU A 52 -7.76 -12.37 -8.87
C LEU A 52 -6.63 -11.74 -8.05
N LEU A 53 -5.76 -12.54 -7.43
CA LEU A 53 -4.57 -12.04 -6.74
C LEU A 53 -3.58 -11.35 -7.69
N ASP A 54 -3.37 -11.88 -8.89
CA ASP A 54 -2.57 -11.21 -9.92
C ASP A 54 -3.18 -9.85 -10.32
N ARG A 55 -4.51 -9.78 -10.44
CA ARG A 55 -5.21 -8.51 -10.70
C ARG A 55 -5.02 -7.51 -9.56
N VAL A 56 -5.07 -7.96 -8.29
CA VAL A 56 -4.78 -7.10 -7.12
C VAL A 56 -3.35 -6.59 -7.16
N ALA A 57 -2.37 -7.46 -7.41
CA ALA A 57 -0.96 -7.08 -7.50
C ALA A 57 -0.69 -6.04 -8.61
N LYS A 58 -1.48 -6.10 -9.70
CA LYS A 58 -1.42 -5.15 -10.83
C LYS A 58 -2.34 -3.94 -10.67
N HIS A 59 -2.94 -3.74 -9.49
CA HIS A 59 -3.90 -2.66 -9.20
C HIS A 59 -5.08 -2.58 -10.18
N LYS A 60 -5.53 -3.73 -10.70
CA LYS A 60 -6.72 -3.83 -11.56
C LYS A 60 -7.99 -3.83 -10.71
N MET A 61 -9.04 -3.25 -11.26
CA MET A 61 -10.34 -3.22 -10.59
C MET A 61 -10.91 -4.62 -10.41
N LEU A 62 -11.52 -4.85 -9.23
CA LEU A 62 -12.25 -6.06 -8.88
C LEU A 62 -13.73 -5.74 -8.71
N SER A 63 -14.61 -6.69 -8.99
CA SER A 63 -16.02 -6.62 -8.63
C SER A 63 -16.22 -6.78 -7.12
N ASP A 64 -17.37 -6.37 -6.61
CA ASP A 64 -17.67 -6.50 -5.18
C ASP A 64 -17.76 -7.98 -4.74
N GLU A 65 -18.14 -8.89 -5.63
CA GLU A 65 -18.16 -10.33 -5.38
C GLU A 65 -16.74 -10.91 -5.30
N GLU A 66 -15.86 -10.50 -6.22
CA GLU A 66 -14.44 -10.89 -6.22
C GLU A 66 -13.73 -10.41 -4.94
N ILE A 67 -14.03 -9.17 -4.52
CA ILE A 67 -13.51 -8.60 -3.27
C ILE A 67 -13.98 -9.41 -2.06
N ARG A 68 -15.28 -9.76 -2.00
CA ARG A 68 -15.83 -10.56 -0.91
C ARG A 68 -15.15 -11.93 -0.84
N LEU A 69 -15.01 -12.62 -1.98
CA LEU A 69 -14.34 -13.91 -2.06
C LEU A 69 -12.93 -13.86 -1.49
N LEU A 70 -12.12 -12.91 -1.95
CA LEU A 70 -10.73 -12.78 -1.50
C LEU A 70 -10.61 -12.37 -0.04
N LYS A 71 -11.49 -11.49 0.44
CA LYS A 71 -11.52 -11.07 1.85
C LYS A 71 -11.94 -12.19 2.79
N THR A 72 -12.97 -12.96 2.44
CA THR A 72 -13.44 -14.08 3.26
C THR A 72 -12.33 -15.12 3.45
N LYS A 73 -11.47 -15.29 2.46
CA LYS A 73 -10.31 -16.20 2.53
C LYS A 73 -9.05 -15.54 3.11
N GLY A 74 -9.11 -14.27 3.54
CA GLY A 74 -7.95 -13.56 4.07
C GLY A 74 -6.81 -13.33 3.07
N LEU A 75 -7.10 -13.35 1.77
CA LEU A 75 -6.08 -13.25 0.72
C LEU A 75 -5.70 -11.81 0.38
N ILE A 76 -6.57 -10.85 0.70
CA ILE A 76 -6.34 -9.42 0.48
C ILE A 76 -6.68 -8.59 1.71
N GLU A 77 -6.00 -7.46 1.83
CA GLU A 77 -6.21 -6.43 2.84
C GLU A 77 -6.51 -5.08 2.18
N GLY A 78 -6.84 -4.09 3.01
CA GLY A 78 -7.13 -2.73 2.56
C GLY A 78 -8.62 -2.45 2.38
N ARG A 79 -8.90 -1.26 1.83
CA ARG A 79 -10.26 -0.78 1.56
C ARG A 79 -10.37 -0.29 0.12
N LYS A 80 -11.58 -0.34 -0.43
CA LYS A 80 -11.87 0.18 -1.78
C LYS A 80 -11.45 1.66 -1.88
N PRO A 81 -10.75 2.07 -2.95
CA PRO A 81 -10.33 1.27 -4.10
C PRO A 81 -8.98 0.54 -3.89
N ASN A 82 -8.28 0.77 -2.79
CA ASN A 82 -6.89 0.39 -2.57
C ASN A 82 -6.79 -0.95 -1.83
N PHE A 83 -6.88 -2.04 -2.58
CA PHE A 83 -6.61 -3.39 -2.07
C PHE A 83 -5.18 -3.82 -2.40
N HIS A 84 -4.61 -4.64 -1.52
CA HIS A 84 -3.31 -5.27 -1.69
C HIS A 84 -3.36 -6.71 -1.16
N ILE A 85 -2.39 -7.52 -1.55
CA ILE A 85 -2.27 -8.89 -1.04
C ILE A 85 -2.11 -8.88 0.48
N SER A 86 -2.61 -9.91 1.17
CA SER A 86 -2.49 -9.99 2.63
C SER A 86 -1.05 -10.23 3.07
N SER A 87 -0.77 -9.95 4.37
CA SER A 87 0.54 -10.20 4.97
C SER A 87 1.00 -11.65 4.82
N ASP A 88 0.07 -12.59 4.93
CA ASP A 88 0.37 -14.03 4.85
C ASP A 88 0.74 -14.43 3.43
N VAL A 89 -0.01 -13.97 2.43
CA VAL A 89 0.33 -14.17 1.02
C VAL A 89 1.68 -13.52 0.71
N ALA A 90 1.90 -12.28 1.15
CA ALA A 90 3.17 -11.56 0.95
C ALA A 90 4.36 -12.27 1.61
N ALA A 91 4.15 -12.89 2.77
CA ALA A 91 5.19 -13.66 3.46
C ALA A 91 5.60 -14.90 2.67
N ILE A 92 4.63 -15.62 2.12
CA ILE A 92 4.85 -16.85 1.34
C ILE A 92 5.43 -16.52 -0.04
N THR A 93 4.92 -15.48 -0.70
CA THR A 93 5.40 -15.07 -2.03
C THR A 93 6.71 -14.28 -2.00
N GLY A 94 7.20 -13.87 -0.82
CA GLY A 94 8.41 -13.06 -0.68
C GLY A 94 8.19 -11.57 -0.95
N GLU A 95 6.92 -11.14 -1.09
CA GLU A 95 6.51 -9.76 -1.41
C GLU A 95 6.40 -8.83 -0.21
N ARG A 96 7.13 -9.14 0.89
CA ARG A 96 7.06 -8.35 2.14
C ARG A 96 7.38 -6.88 1.94
N ALA A 97 8.38 -6.57 1.11
CA ALA A 97 8.75 -5.19 0.84
C ALA A 97 7.66 -4.45 0.05
N SER A 98 7.08 -5.09 -0.97
CA SER A 98 5.94 -4.55 -1.73
C SER A 98 4.71 -4.36 -0.84
N TYR A 99 4.45 -5.31 0.04
CA TYR A 99 3.37 -5.23 1.03
C TYR A 99 3.53 -4.01 1.94
N ILE A 100 4.74 -3.79 2.50
CA ILE A 100 5.02 -2.63 3.36
C ILE A 100 4.86 -1.32 2.57
N LYS A 101 5.35 -1.24 1.33
CA LYS A 101 5.17 -0.06 0.47
C LYS A 101 3.71 0.26 0.18
N GLN A 102 2.86 -0.76 0.04
CA GLN A 102 1.44 -0.56 -0.25
C GLN A 102 0.63 -0.23 1.00
N ARG A 103 0.86 -0.94 2.09
CA ARG A 103 0.16 -0.73 3.36
C ARG A 103 0.63 0.51 4.10
N GLY A 104 1.93 0.82 4.02
CA GLY A 104 2.62 1.79 4.87
C GLY A 104 2.88 1.27 6.28
N PHE A 105 3.50 2.12 7.07
CA PHE A 105 3.74 1.87 8.48
C PHE A 105 2.53 2.23 9.32
N LYS A 106 2.51 1.79 10.58
CA LYS A 106 1.54 2.26 11.57
C LYS A 106 1.80 3.74 11.89
N ASP A 107 0.77 4.46 12.32
CA ASP A 107 0.87 5.89 12.64
C ASP A 107 1.93 6.18 13.70
N GLU A 108 2.15 5.27 14.64
CA GLU A 108 3.19 5.35 15.66
C GLU A 108 4.60 5.45 15.09
N HIS A 109 4.86 4.80 13.97
CA HIS A 109 6.17 4.90 13.31
C HIS A 109 6.42 6.31 12.75
N TYR A 110 5.43 6.89 12.07
CA TYR A 110 5.54 8.28 11.57
C TYR A 110 5.65 9.28 12.71
N LYS A 111 4.88 9.09 13.78
CA LYS A 111 4.95 9.94 14.98
C LYS A 111 6.34 9.89 15.60
N LYS A 112 6.93 8.70 15.73
CA LYS A 112 8.28 8.52 16.27
C LYS A 112 9.31 9.27 15.43
N MET A 113 9.25 9.18 14.11
CA MET A 113 10.15 9.92 13.22
C MET A 113 10.04 11.44 13.41
N ILE A 114 8.82 11.97 13.53
CA ILE A 114 8.59 13.39 13.79
C ILE A 114 9.18 13.81 15.14
N LEU A 115 9.00 13.00 16.19
CA LEU A 115 9.58 13.29 17.51
C LEU A 115 11.11 13.27 17.49
N GLU A 116 11.72 12.30 16.81
CA GLU A 116 13.17 12.23 16.63
C GLU A 116 13.72 13.46 15.86
N TYR A 117 13.00 13.87 14.81
CA TYR A 117 13.35 15.09 14.06
C TYR A 117 13.30 16.32 14.96
N LEU A 118 12.21 16.51 15.70
CA LEU A 118 12.05 17.63 16.63
C LEU A 118 13.05 17.60 17.79
N GLY A 119 13.42 16.42 18.26
CA GLY A 119 14.48 16.26 19.27
C GLY A 119 15.85 16.70 18.77
N LYS A 120 16.10 16.55 17.45
CA LYS A 120 17.38 16.93 16.82
C LYS A 120 17.42 18.39 16.36
N TYR A 121 16.33 18.89 15.78
CA TYR A 121 16.29 20.20 15.11
C TYR A 121 15.48 21.24 15.87
N THR A 122 14.89 20.87 17.02
CA THR A 122 14.11 21.70 17.94
C THR A 122 12.76 22.16 17.40
N GLU A 123 12.65 22.52 16.12
CA GLU A 123 11.39 22.92 15.48
C GLU A 123 11.27 22.31 14.07
N ALA A 124 10.02 22.21 13.58
CA ALA A 124 9.71 21.76 12.23
C ALA A 124 8.58 22.59 11.63
N SER A 125 8.73 23.00 10.38
CA SER A 125 7.64 23.57 9.59
C SER A 125 6.73 22.47 9.03
N LYS A 126 5.58 22.88 8.45
CA LYS A 126 4.73 21.93 7.70
C LYS A 126 5.52 21.26 6.56
N LYS A 127 6.40 22.02 5.91
CA LYS A 127 7.22 21.52 4.80
C LYS A 127 8.18 20.44 5.28
N ASP A 128 8.89 20.68 6.37
CA ASP A 128 9.86 19.74 6.92
C ASP A 128 9.20 18.41 7.29
N ILE A 129 8.04 18.45 7.95
CA ILE A 129 7.28 17.23 8.30
C ILE A 129 6.80 16.51 7.04
N THR A 130 6.36 17.27 6.02
CA THR A 130 5.92 16.67 4.75
C THR A 130 7.08 15.96 4.07
N GLU A 131 8.21 16.61 3.89
CA GLU A 131 9.41 16.02 3.26
C GLU A 131 9.93 14.80 4.05
N LEU A 132 9.86 14.86 5.38
CA LEU A 132 10.31 13.76 6.24
C LEU A 132 9.55 12.45 6.00
N ILE A 133 8.24 12.51 5.76
CA ILE A 133 7.41 11.29 5.74
C ILE A 133 6.69 11.02 4.41
N LEU A 134 6.73 11.93 3.43
CA LEU A 134 6.00 11.80 2.16
C LEU A 134 6.37 10.54 1.38
N ASP A 135 7.67 10.26 1.28
CA ASP A 135 8.21 9.15 0.47
C ASP A 135 8.00 7.78 1.09
N ILE A 136 7.78 7.75 2.40
CA ILE A 136 7.53 6.50 3.15
C ILE A 136 6.03 6.22 3.37
N LEU A 137 5.15 7.14 2.94
CA LEU A 137 3.72 6.89 2.94
C LEU A 137 3.35 5.86 1.87
N PRO A 138 2.23 5.13 2.07
CA PRO A 138 1.79 4.12 1.13
C PRO A 138 1.74 4.64 -0.31
N SER A 139 2.33 3.88 -1.24
CA SER A 139 2.35 4.23 -2.67
C SER A 139 0.97 4.21 -3.33
N VAL A 140 0.00 3.52 -2.69
CA VAL A 140 -1.40 3.47 -3.14
C VAL A 140 -2.20 4.74 -2.84
N LEU A 141 -1.67 5.65 -2.01
CA LEU A 141 -2.30 6.92 -1.70
C LEU A 141 -1.95 7.96 -2.76
N ASP A 142 -2.95 8.66 -3.28
CA ASP A 142 -2.74 9.85 -4.09
C ASP A 142 -2.17 11.00 -3.25
N GLU A 143 -1.71 12.08 -3.88
CA GLU A 143 -1.09 13.22 -3.21
C GLU A 143 -2.01 13.84 -2.16
N LYS A 144 -3.30 14.02 -2.49
CA LYS A 144 -4.30 14.58 -1.57
C LYS A 144 -4.53 13.68 -0.35
N MET A 145 -4.56 12.37 -0.57
CA MET A 145 -4.68 11.38 0.51
C MET A 145 -3.43 11.38 1.39
N LYS A 146 -2.24 11.49 0.81
CA LYS A 146 -0.98 11.61 1.55
C LYS A 146 -0.96 12.88 2.41
N GLU A 147 -1.31 14.04 1.85
CA GLU A 147 -1.41 15.28 2.62
C GLU A 147 -2.41 15.19 3.78
N ASN A 148 -3.58 14.58 3.54
CA ASN A 148 -4.57 14.34 4.58
C ASN A 148 -4.03 13.42 5.68
N LYS A 149 -3.28 12.38 5.31
CA LYS A 149 -2.65 11.47 6.27
C LYS A 149 -1.64 12.21 7.15
N ILE A 150 -0.76 13.02 6.56
CA ILE A 150 0.21 13.85 7.29
C ILE A 150 -0.51 14.78 8.26
N ARG A 151 -1.53 15.49 7.78
CA ARG A 151 -2.33 16.40 8.61
C ARG A 151 -2.96 15.68 9.79
N ASN A 152 -3.52 14.48 9.57
CA ASN A 152 -4.15 13.71 10.63
C ASN A 152 -3.15 13.21 11.66
N ILE A 153 -1.94 12.81 11.25
CA ILE A 153 -0.85 12.42 12.17
C ILE A 153 -0.46 13.61 13.06
N VAL A 154 -0.17 14.76 12.45
CA VAL A 154 0.20 15.98 13.19
C VAL A 154 -0.92 16.43 14.12
N TYR A 155 -2.18 16.37 13.67
CA TYR A 155 -3.34 16.66 14.50
C TYR A 155 -3.42 15.73 15.71
N ALA A 156 -3.25 14.41 15.49
CA ALA A 156 -3.26 13.43 16.58
C ALA A 156 -2.16 13.73 17.61
N MET A 157 -0.92 13.99 17.16
CA MET A 157 0.20 14.33 18.03
C MET A 157 -0.04 15.62 18.84
N SER A 158 -0.65 16.63 18.21
CA SER A 158 -0.89 17.92 18.87
C SER A 158 -2.10 17.91 19.80
N LYS A 159 -3.23 17.29 19.40
CA LYS A 159 -4.51 17.38 20.11
C LYS A 159 -4.82 16.18 21.00
N LYS A 160 -4.46 14.98 20.55
CA LYS A 160 -4.75 13.74 21.29
C LYS A 160 -3.58 13.35 22.20
N ASP A 161 -2.41 13.15 21.59
CA ASP A 161 -1.22 12.64 22.27
C ASP A 161 -0.53 13.77 23.06
N LYS A 162 -0.74 15.03 22.67
CA LYS A 162 -0.17 16.24 23.28
C LYS A 162 1.38 16.21 23.34
N THR A 163 2.01 15.53 22.40
CA THR A 163 3.47 15.38 22.33
C THR A 163 4.17 16.54 21.62
N ILE A 164 3.42 17.29 20.79
CA ILE A 164 3.91 18.47 20.08
C ILE A 164 2.94 19.64 20.24
N GLU A 165 3.44 20.85 20.08
CA GLU A 165 2.62 22.07 20.04
C GLU A 165 3.04 23.00 18.91
N ASN A 166 2.11 23.83 18.44
CA ASN A 166 2.37 24.82 17.40
C ASN A 166 2.72 26.17 18.06
N LYS A 167 3.94 26.64 17.87
CA LYS A 167 4.43 27.98 18.29
C LYS A 167 4.27 29.04 17.19
N GLY A 168 3.88 28.64 15.98
CA GLY A 168 3.63 29.53 14.86
C GLY A 168 2.15 29.88 14.69
N THR A 169 1.82 30.41 13.52
CA THR A 169 0.44 30.71 13.13
C THR A 169 -0.22 29.49 12.45
N ASN A 170 -1.55 29.55 12.25
CA ASN A 170 -2.25 28.50 11.49
C ASN A 170 -1.80 28.39 10.02
N ARG A 171 -1.35 29.51 9.42
CA ARG A 171 -0.84 29.55 8.03
C ARG A 171 0.60 29.09 7.93
N ASN A 172 1.42 29.45 8.93
CA ASN A 172 2.84 29.07 9.02
C ASN A 172 3.09 28.37 10.36
N PRO A 173 2.72 27.11 10.51
CA PRO A 173 2.92 26.38 11.75
C PRO A 173 4.40 26.09 11.98
N ARG A 174 4.82 26.23 13.23
CA ARG A 174 6.11 25.79 13.77
C ARG A 174 5.85 24.79 14.88
N TRP A 175 6.11 23.55 14.59
CA TRP A 175 5.91 22.47 15.53
C TRP A 175 7.15 22.29 16.40
N VAL A 176 6.96 22.18 17.70
CA VAL A 176 8.01 21.92 18.69
C VAL A 176 7.56 20.81 19.63
N LEU A 177 8.52 20.16 20.30
CA LEU A 177 8.20 19.22 21.35
C LEU A 177 7.47 19.94 22.48
N LYS A 178 6.42 19.29 22.97
CA LYS A 178 5.74 19.75 24.17
C LYS A 178 6.35 19.02 25.37
N PHE A 179 7.11 19.75 26.18
CA PHE A 179 7.57 19.22 27.47
C PHE A 179 6.39 19.23 28.45
N ILE A 180 6.14 18.09 29.07
CA ILE A 180 5.13 17.90 30.12
C ILE A 180 5.76 18.25 31.46
#